data_9dc831b080fb92e31ebe489c7e6dfd82
#
_entry.id   9dc831b080fb92e31ebe489c7e6dfd82
#
_cell.length_a   1.000
_cell.length_b   1.000
_cell.length_c   1.000
_cell.angle_alpha   90.00
_cell.angle_beta   90.00
_cell.angle_gamma   90.00
#
_symmetry.space_group_name_H-M   'P 1'
#
loop_
_entity.id
_entity.type
_entity.pdbx_description
1 polymer ?
#
loop_
_entity_poly.entity_id
_entity_poly.type
_entity_poly.pdbx_seq_one_letter_code
_entity_poly.pdbx_strand_id
1 'polypeptide(L)'
;MKLEEKIIGVLMGGLSPEREVSLASGNAVLEALGRKGLNGIGIDVSNDIAFSLKKNKIDIAFIALHGIFGEDGSIQGLLEYSKIPYTGSGVLASALAYDKVKSKEILKFNKVPTADYQVLYREKGGRQERAFGFPVVVKPSNQGSSIGVSIVREEKEWEAALELAFIYSKEIMVEKFIEGKLLAIGMNGEQAMPIVHIRPKSGFYDYESKYTTGRTKYSCPAELGIEETQRCKDIAVQVYRSLRGNGMPRVDVILDSAGVPYVLEMNTVPGLTPTSLLPMAAKQSGLEFDDLVVEILKSANLDYER
;
A
#
# COMPACT_ATOMS: atom_id res chain seq x y z
N MET A 1 -23.73 13.41 -2.34
CA MET A 1 -23.22 13.74 -3.71
C MET A 1 -23.88 12.77 -4.69
N LYS A 2 -24.47 13.23 -5.79
CA LYS A 2 -25.03 12.35 -6.82
C LYS A 2 -23.93 11.97 -7.80
N LEU A 3 -23.43 10.75 -7.70
CA LEU A 3 -22.30 10.25 -8.49
C LEU A 3 -22.61 10.14 -9.98
N GLU A 4 -23.87 9.92 -10.33
CA GLU A 4 -24.37 9.77 -11.70
C GLU A 4 -24.22 11.05 -12.53
N GLU A 5 -24.14 12.22 -11.86
CA GLU A 5 -23.98 13.53 -12.50
C GLU A 5 -22.50 13.97 -12.59
N LYS A 6 -21.56 13.13 -12.14
CA LYS A 6 -20.14 13.47 -12.02
C LYS A 6 -19.29 12.81 -13.10
N ILE A 7 -18.25 13.52 -13.54
CA ILE A 7 -17.21 12.99 -14.40
C ILE A 7 -16.07 12.48 -13.49
N ILE A 8 -15.88 11.16 -13.48
CA ILE A 8 -14.92 10.48 -12.63
C ILE A 8 -13.63 10.22 -13.41
N GLY A 9 -12.55 10.91 -13.08
CA GLY A 9 -11.24 10.63 -13.66
C GLY A 9 -10.57 9.47 -12.95
N VAL A 10 -10.40 8.33 -13.62
CA VAL A 10 -9.62 7.21 -13.08
C VAL A 10 -8.16 7.43 -13.45
N LEU A 11 -7.36 7.85 -12.46
CA LEU A 11 -5.94 8.13 -12.61
C LEU A 11 -5.16 6.82 -12.57
N MET A 12 -4.53 6.43 -13.67
CA MET A 12 -3.84 5.15 -13.83
C MET A 12 -2.57 5.30 -14.65
N GLY A 13 -1.78 4.24 -14.78
CA GLY A 13 -0.50 4.25 -15.49
C GLY A 13 0.58 4.96 -14.68
N GLY A 14 0.93 6.16 -15.08
CA GLY A 14 1.91 6.98 -14.38
C GLY A 14 3.36 6.64 -14.73
N LEU A 15 4.29 7.21 -13.94
CA LEU A 15 5.74 7.19 -14.22
C LEU A 15 6.51 6.18 -13.34
N SER A 16 5.83 5.47 -12.45
CA SER A 16 6.48 4.51 -11.55
C SER A 16 6.78 3.17 -12.24
N PRO A 17 7.71 2.36 -11.70
CA PRO A 17 7.92 0.98 -12.16
C PRO A 17 6.68 0.09 -12.05
N GLU A 18 5.66 0.49 -11.28
CA GLU A 18 4.40 -0.23 -11.06
C GLU A 18 3.30 0.14 -12.08
N ARG A 19 3.68 0.81 -13.18
CA ARG A 19 2.77 1.29 -14.23
C ARG A 19 1.77 0.23 -14.72
N GLU A 20 2.24 -0.97 -15.02
CA GLU A 20 1.38 -2.04 -15.55
C GLU A 20 0.33 -2.50 -14.52
N VAL A 21 0.69 -2.54 -13.25
CA VAL A 21 -0.24 -2.85 -12.15
C VAL A 21 -1.30 -1.76 -12.02
N SER A 22 -0.86 -0.50 -12.16
CA SER A 22 -1.75 0.66 -12.15
C SER A 22 -2.74 0.65 -13.31
N LEU A 23 -2.29 0.35 -14.52
CA LEU A 23 -3.16 0.21 -15.68
C LEU A 23 -4.18 -0.93 -15.50
N ALA A 24 -3.75 -2.08 -14.99
CA ALA A 24 -4.65 -3.20 -14.70
C ALA A 24 -5.72 -2.83 -13.66
N SER A 25 -5.31 -2.17 -12.55
CA SER A 25 -6.24 -1.68 -11.52
C SER A 25 -7.21 -0.64 -12.09
N GLY A 26 -6.70 0.35 -12.82
CA GLY A 26 -7.51 1.43 -13.39
C GLY A 26 -8.54 0.92 -14.41
N ASN A 27 -8.15 -0.01 -15.28
CA ASN A 27 -9.08 -0.61 -16.25
C ASN A 27 -10.18 -1.41 -15.54
N ALA A 28 -9.85 -2.19 -14.51
CA ALA A 28 -10.86 -2.92 -13.74
C ALA A 28 -11.86 -1.95 -13.05
N VAL A 29 -11.37 -0.82 -12.55
CA VAL A 29 -12.20 0.25 -11.97
C VAL A 29 -13.11 0.87 -13.03
N LEU A 30 -12.59 1.21 -14.22
CA LEU A 30 -13.39 1.77 -15.33
C LEU A 30 -14.53 0.82 -15.74
N GLU A 31 -14.23 -0.46 -15.87
CA GLU A 31 -15.25 -1.46 -16.18
C GLU A 31 -16.32 -1.55 -15.07
N ALA A 32 -15.93 -1.51 -13.80
CA ALA A 32 -16.86 -1.52 -12.67
C ALA A 32 -17.76 -0.26 -12.66
N LEU A 33 -17.18 0.93 -12.89
CA LEU A 33 -17.94 2.17 -13.03
C LEU A 33 -18.95 2.09 -14.17
N GLY A 34 -18.54 1.55 -15.33
CA GLY A 34 -19.42 1.33 -16.47
C GLY A 34 -20.59 0.39 -16.16
N ARG A 35 -20.34 -0.74 -15.47
CA ARG A 35 -21.42 -1.67 -15.02
C ARG A 35 -22.38 -1.01 -14.02
N LYS A 36 -21.91 -0.03 -13.23
CA LYS A 36 -22.74 0.76 -12.30
C LYS A 36 -23.40 1.98 -12.95
N GLY A 37 -23.24 2.20 -14.27
CA GLY A 37 -23.80 3.34 -14.97
C GLY A 37 -23.18 4.69 -14.62
N LEU A 38 -21.95 4.70 -14.09
CA LEU A 38 -21.21 5.89 -13.71
C LEU A 38 -20.27 6.34 -14.85
N ASN A 39 -20.08 7.66 -14.99
CA ASN A 39 -19.29 8.26 -16.05
C ASN A 39 -17.79 8.28 -15.69
N GLY A 40 -17.07 7.19 -15.95
CA GLY A 40 -15.64 7.04 -15.75
C GLY A 40 -14.81 7.37 -16.98
N ILE A 41 -13.75 8.19 -16.83
CA ILE A 41 -12.78 8.50 -17.88
C ILE A 41 -11.41 8.05 -17.41
N GLY A 42 -10.75 7.16 -18.16
CA GLY A 42 -9.37 6.76 -17.89
C GLY A 42 -8.38 7.87 -18.23
N ILE A 43 -7.51 8.20 -17.30
CA ILE A 43 -6.44 9.19 -17.48
C ILE A 43 -5.11 8.49 -17.20
N ASP A 44 -4.35 8.25 -18.27
CA ASP A 44 -2.96 7.80 -18.14
C ASP A 44 -2.10 8.99 -17.71
N VAL A 45 -1.60 8.91 -16.46
CA VAL A 45 -0.95 10.04 -15.81
C VAL A 45 0.43 10.30 -16.39
N SER A 46 0.63 11.53 -16.84
CA SER A 46 1.89 12.04 -17.40
C SER A 46 2.23 13.40 -16.80
N ASN A 47 3.31 14.04 -17.27
CA ASN A 47 3.70 15.38 -16.85
C ASN A 47 2.61 16.44 -17.06
N ASP A 48 1.65 16.19 -17.97
CA ASP A 48 0.56 17.10 -18.32
C ASP A 48 -0.74 16.81 -17.55
N ILE A 49 -0.67 16.12 -16.42
CA ILE A 49 -1.86 15.67 -15.67
C ILE A 49 -2.79 16.83 -15.29
N ALA A 50 -2.25 17.98 -14.87
CA ALA A 50 -3.08 19.14 -14.52
C ALA A 50 -3.92 19.65 -15.71
N PHE A 51 -3.32 19.67 -16.92
CA PHE A 51 -4.03 20.01 -18.13
C PHE A 51 -5.10 18.96 -18.48
N SER A 52 -4.77 17.69 -18.35
CA SER A 52 -5.68 16.58 -18.65
C SER A 52 -6.91 16.59 -17.74
N LEU A 53 -6.75 16.84 -16.43
CA LEU A 53 -7.84 16.98 -15.47
C LEU A 53 -8.79 18.13 -15.86
N LYS A 54 -8.24 19.30 -16.19
CA LYS A 54 -9.01 20.49 -16.57
C LYS A 54 -9.71 20.29 -17.92
N LYS A 55 -9.03 19.74 -18.94
CA LYS A 55 -9.57 19.47 -20.27
C LYS A 55 -10.76 18.54 -20.22
N ASN A 56 -10.69 17.49 -19.42
CA ASN A 56 -11.75 16.50 -19.26
C ASN A 56 -12.81 16.90 -18.22
N LYS A 57 -12.68 18.08 -17.59
CA LYS A 57 -13.62 18.62 -16.58
C LYS A 57 -13.89 17.61 -15.46
N ILE A 58 -12.82 17.00 -14.93
CA ILE A 58 -12.93 15.98 -13.89
C ILE A 58 -13.50 16.59 -12.62
N ASP A 59 -14.60 16.01 -12.14
CA ASP A 59 -15.27 16.38 -10.88
C ASP A 59 -14.70 15.63 -9.67
N ILE A 60 -14.28 14.37 -9.87
CA ILE A 60 -13.75 13.48 -8.84
C ILE A 60 -12.62 12.66 -9.43
N ALA A 61 -11.52 12.51 -8.70
CA ALA A 61 -10.41 11.65 -9.09
C ALA A 61 -10.46 10.32 -8.31
N PHE A 62 -10.57 9.22 -9.03
CA PHE A 62 -10.33 7.88 -8.49
C PHE A 62 -8.85 7.55 -8.70
N ILE A 63 -8.07 7.46 -7.62
CA ILE A 63 -6.64 7.15 -7.69
C ILE A 63 -6.46 5.64 -7.78
N ALA A 64 -5.94 5.17 -8.92
CA ALA A 64 -5.52 3.79 -9.17
C ALA A 64 -4.01 3.72 -9.52
N LEU A 65 -3.26 4.78 -9.17
CA LEU A 65 -1.82 4.86 -9.33
C LEU A 65 -1.11 4.05 -8.24
N HIS A 66 0.05 3.49 -8.57
CA HIS A 66 0.90 2.79 -7.61
C HIS A 66 2.32 3.35 -7.61
N GLY A 67 2.97 3.27 -6.43
CA GLY A 67 4.33 3.72 -6.23
C GLY A 67 4.51 5.24 -6.22
N ILE A 68 5.71 5.67 -6.60
CA ILE A 68 6.10 7.10 -6.62
C ILE A 68 5.15 7.92 -7.49
N PHE A 69 4.85 9.14 -7.05
CA PHE A 69 3.86 10.08 -7.60
C PHE A 69 2.39 9.63 -7.47
N GLY A 70 2.10 8.39 -7.08
CA GLY A 70 0.74 7.89 -6.86
C GLY A 70 0.38 7.76 -5.38
N GLU A 71 1.31 7.24 -4.57
CA GLU A 71 1.10 6.90 -3.16
C GLU A 71 1.86 7.80 -2.18
N ASP A 72 2.69 8.71 -2.67
CA ASP A 72 3.64 9.52 -1.89
C ASP A 72 3.14 10.93 -1.52
N GLY A 73 1.89 11.26 -1.80
CA GLY A 73 1.30 12.58 -1.56
C GLY A 73 1.38 13.55 -2.74
N SER A 74 2.15 13.22 -3.80
CA SER A 74 2.38 14.12 -4.93
C SER A 74 1.11 14.37 -5.74
N ILE A 75 0.42 13.33 -6.19
CA ILE A 75 -0.85 13.48 -6.94
C ILE A 75 -1.95 14.05 -6.04
N GLN A 76 -1.98 13.65 -4.76
CA GLN A 76 -2.92 14.16 -3.77
C GLN A 76 -2.77 15.69 -3.62
N GLY A 77 -1.52 16.20 -3.52
CA GLY A 77 -1.23 17.63 -3.45
C GLY A 77 -1.69 18.40 -4.68
N LEU A 78 -1.52 17.83 -5.88
CA LEU A 78 -2.04 18.43 -7.11
C LEU A 78 -3.58 18.51 -7.11
N LEU A 79 -4.24 17.45 -6.65
CA LEU A 79 -5.71 17.37 -6.58
C LEU A 79 -6.26 18.34 -5.53
N GLU A 80 -5.62 18.47 -4.36
CA GLU A 80 -5.95 19.51 -3.35
C GLU A 80 -5.88 20.92 -3.95
N TYR A 81 -4.75 21.24 -4.60
CA TYR A 81 -4.57 22.55 -5.24
C TYR A 81 -5.60 22.80 -6.34
N SER A 82 -5.99 21.76 -7.07
CA SER A 82 -6.99 21.81 -8.15
C SER A 82 -8.43 21.79 -7.62
N LYS A 83 -8.65 21.61 -6.31
CA LYS A 83 -9.96 21.45 -5.66
C LYS A 83 -10.79 20.32 -6.27
N ILE A 84 -10.14 19.22 -6.64
CA ILE A 84 -10.78 18.01 -7.15
C ILE A 84 -10.77 16.96 -6.03
N PRO A 85 -11.93 16.60 -5.46
CA PRO A 85 -12.04 15.53 -4.47
C PRO A 85 -11.47 14.23 -5.03
N TYR A 86 -10.79 13.45 -4.18
CA TYR A 86 -10.12 12.22 -4.60
C TYR A 86 -10.30 11.08 -3.60
N THR A 87 -10.16 9.85 -4.09
CA THR A 87 -10.25 8.64 -3.27
C THR A 87 -8.94 8.36 -2.53
N GLY A 88 -9.06 7.76 -1.34
CA GLY A 88 -7.92 7.31 -0.55
C GLY A 88 -7.41 8.33 0.46
N SER A 89 -6.19 8.16 0.91
CA SER A 89 -5.56 8.97 1.96
C SER A 89 -5.08 10.32 1.43
N GLY A 90 -5.09 11.34 2.30
CA GLY A 90 -4.66 12.69 1.96
C GLY A 90 -3.13 12.82 1.83
N VAL A 91 -2.67 14.04 1.57
CA VAL A 91 -1.25 14.37 1.27
C VAL A 91 -0.31 13.85 2.37
N LEU A 92 -0.57 14.24 3.62
CA LEU A 92 0.31 13.87 4.74
C LEU A 92 0.32 12.36 4.98
N ALA A 93 -0.86 11.74 5.00
CA ALA A 93 -1.00 10.31 5.26
C ALA A 93 -0.31 9.47 4.18
N SER A 94 -0.46 9.85 2.91
CA SER A 94 0.20 9.19 1.78
C SER A 94 1.73 9.31 1.87
N ALA A 95 2.24 10.52 2.12
CA ALA A 95 3.68 10.75 2.26
C ALA A 95 4.28 9.95 3.43
N LEU A 96 3.61 9.95 4.59
CA LEU A 96 4.06 9.19 5.77
C LEU A 96 4.01 7.68 5.57
N ALA A 97 2.94 7.17 4.95
CA ALA A 97 2.79 5.74 4.71
C ALA A 97 3.80 5.20 3.67
N TYR A 98 4.13 6.02 2.67
CA TYR A 98 5.07 5.65 1.62
C TYR A 98 6.52 5.61 2.11
N ASP A 99 6.91 6.53 3.01
CA ASP A 99 8.22 6.55 3.65
C ASP A 99 8.26 5.56 4.84
N LYS A 100 8.91 4.42 4.63
CA LYS A 100 8.95 3.34 5.63
C LYS A 100 9.64 3.74 6.93
N VAL A 101 10.63 4.64 6.87
CA VAL A 101 11.33 5.14 8.06
C VAL A 101 10.41 6.03 8.87
N LYS A 102 9.76 7.01 8.24
CA LYS A 102 8.83 7.93 8.91
C LYS A 102 7.59 7.21 9.41
N SER A 103 7.07 6.26 8.65
CA SER A 103 6.01 5.36 9.09
C SER A 103 6.36 4.69 10.42
N LYS A 104 7.54 4.05 10.48
CA LYS A 104 7.99 3.35 11.70
C LYS A 104 8.28 4.27 12.88
N GLU A 105 8.82 5.46 12.65
CA GLU A 105 9.02 6.47 13.71
C GLU A 105 7.68 6.81 14.37
N ILE A 106 6.62 7.05 13.57
CA ILE A 106 5.28 7.37 14.06
C ILE A 106 4.65 6.15 14.76
N LEU A 107 4.77 4.96 14.16
CA LEU A 107 4.24 3.74 14.76
C LEU A 107 4.91 3.44 16.12
N LYS A 108 6.23 3.56 16.23
CA LYS A 108 6.94 3.40 17.51
C LYS A 108 6.51 4.44 18.54
N PHE A 109 6.37 5.70 18.16
CA PHE A 109 5.86 6.75 19.04
C PHE A 109 4.47 6.41 19.60
N ASN A 110 3.59 5.85 18.77
CA ASN A 110 2.25 5.39 19.15
C ASN A 110 2.22 3.99 19.77
N LYS A 111 3.39 3.39 20.08
CA LYS A 111 3.53 2.05 20.67
C LYS A 111 2.90 0.93 19.86
N VAL A 112 2.83 1.11 18.54
CA VAL A 112 2.40 0.07 17.60
C VAL A 112 3.58 -0.86 17.32
N PRO A 113 3.44 -2.18 17.50
CA PRO A 113 4.51 -3.14 17.25
C PRO A 113 4.99 -3.11 15.80
N THR A 114 6.27 -2.92 15.60
CA THR A 114 6.96 -3.01 14.32
C THR A 114 8.37 -3.52 14.54
N ALA A 115 8.97 -4.20 13.58
CA ALA A 115 10.32 -4.74 13.73
C ALA A 115 11.32 -3.63 14.08
N ASP A 116 12.29 -3.95 14.94
CA ASP A 116 13.43 -3.05 15.18
C ASP A 116 14.19 -2.84 13.89
N TYR A 117 14.66 -1.62 13.69
CA TYR A 117 15.31 -1.23 12.44
C TYR A 117 16.49 -0.28 12.67
N GLN A 118 17.34 -0.25 11.67
CA GLN A 118 18.47 0.67 11.50
C GLN A 118 18.32 1.33 10.15
N VAL A 119 18.66 2.61 10.05
CA VAL A 119 18.72 3.36 8.81
C VAL A 119 20.17 3.50 8.38
N LEU A 120 20.46 3.20 7.12
CA LEU A 120 21.77 3.37 6.52
C LEU A 120 21.67 4.32 5.32
N TYR A 121 22.71 5.11 5.13
CA TYR A 121 22.81 6.07 4.05
C TYR A 121 23.96 5.68 3.11
N ARG A 122 23.78 5.94 1.81
CA ARG A 122 24.84 5.72 0.83
C ARG A 122 26.01 6.68 1.09
N GLU A 123 26.99 6.24 1.83
CA GLU A 123 28.22 6.96 2.07
C GLU A 123 29.28 6.65 1.01
N LYS A 124 30.17 7.61 0.72
CA LYS A 124 31.32 7.38 -0.13
C LYS A 124 32.42 6.69 0.69
N GLY A 125 32.50 5.36 0.58
CA GLY A 125 33.63 4.57 1.06
C GLY A 125 33.64 4.32 2.55
N GLY A 126 32.93 3.29 3.00
CA GLY A 126 32.97 2.75 4.36
C GLY A 126 32.13 1.48 4.44
N ARG A 127 32.56 0.48 5.22
CA ARG A 127 31.75 -0.69 5.49
C ARG A 127 30.57 -0.28 6.37
N GLN A 128 29.37 -0.54 5.91
CA GLN A 128 28.16 -0.29 6.69
C GLN A 128 28.03 -1.37 7.80
N GLU A 129 28.10 -0.95 9.06
CA GLU A 129 27.92 -1.85 10.19
C GLU A 129 26.44 -2.08 10.44
N ARG A 130 26.09 -3.33 10.75
CA ARG A 130 24.72 -3.69 11.13
C ARG A 130 24.54 -3.68 12.64
N ALA A 131 23.37 -3.20 13.07
CA ALA A 131 23.00 -3.18 14.50
C ALA A 131 22.44 -4.51 14.99
N PHE A 132 22.10 -5.46 14.09
CA PHE A 132 21.42 -6.71 14.43
C PHE A 132 22.16 -7.93 13.90
N GLY A 133 22.02 -9.08 14.58
CA GLY A 133 22.41 -10.38 14.05
C GLY A 133 21.48 -10.84 12.91
N PHE A 134 21.93 -11.80 12.11
CA PHE A 134 21.10 -12.42 11.08
C PHE A 134 20.02 -13.34 11.67
N PRO A 135 18.90 -13.54 10.97
CA PRO A 135 18.56 -12.93 9.70
C PRO A 135 18.06 -11.49 9.85
N VAL A 136 18.26 -10.67 8.78
CA VAL A 136 17.73 -9.32 8.67
C VAL A 136 17.07 -9.09 7.31
N VAL A 137 16.23 -8.07 7.21
CA VAL A 137 15.64 -7.61 5.94
C VAL A 137 16.28 -6.28 5.56
N VAL A 138 16.86 -6.22 4.37
CA VAL A 138 17.41 -4.98 3.78
C VAL A 138 16.43 -4.49 2.72
N LYS A 139 16.04 -3.22 2.78
CA LYS A 139 15.09 -2.64 1.82
C LYS A 139 15.27 -1.13 1.62
N PRO A 140 14.95 -0.59 0.44
CA PRO A 140 14.83 0.85 0.23
C PRO A 140 13.78 1.46 1.15
N SER A 141 13.96 2.71 1.60
CA SER A 141 13.00 3.39 2.49
C SER A 141 11.69 3.77 1.78
N ASN A 142 11.74 4.01 0.45
CA ASN A 142 10.67 4.61 -0.33
C ASN A 142 10.38 3.85 -1.64
N GLN A 143 10.28 2.52 -1.56
CA GLN A 143 9.90 1.68 -2.71
C GLN A 143 8.73 0.77 -2.35
N GLY A 144 7.84 0.54 -3.34
CA GLY A 144 6.73 -0.40 -3.28
C GLY A 144 7.10 -1.80 -3.81
N SER A 145 6.12 -2.69 -3.85
CA SER A 145 6.16 -4.01 -4.54
C SER A 145 7.35 -4.90 -4.24
N SER A 146 7.97 -4.77 -3.08
CA SER A 146 9.18 -5.53 -2.67
C SER A 146 10.39 -5.30 -3.57
N ILE A 147 10.44 -4.19 -4.32
CA ILE A 147 11.59 -3.83 -5.17
C ILE A 147 12.80 -3.50 -4.30
N GLY A 148 13.94 -4.14 -4.59
CA GLY A 148 15.19 -3.92 -3.85
C GLY A 148 15.20 -4.52 -2.44
N VAL A 149 14.25 -5.38 -2.08
CA VAL A 149 14.16 -6.03 -0.78
C VAL A 149 14.93 -7.35 -0.79
N SER A 150 15.74 -7.58 0.24
CA SER A 150 16.48 -8.82 0.45
C SER A 150 16.33 -9.34 1.87
N ILE A 151 16.13 -10.65 2.04
CA ILE A 151 16.32 -11.32 3.33
C ILE A 151 17.75 -11.83 3.37
N VAL A 152 18.54 -11.29 4.28
CA VAL A 152 19.96 -11.61 4.47
C VAL A 152 20.09 -12.57 5.64
N ARG A 153 20.56 -13.78 5.39
CA ARG A 153 20.65 -14.86 6.38
C ARG A 153 22.06 -15.07 6.89
N GLU A 154 23.06 -14.64 6.12
CA GLU A 154 24.48 -14.81 6.45
C GLU A 154 25.33 -13.65 5.89
N GLU A 155 26.53 -13.49 6.45
CA GLU A 155 27.43 -12.37 6.17
C GLU A 155 27.78 -12.21 4.68
N LYS A 156 27.93 -13.30 3.95
CA LYS A 156 28.28 -13.25 2.52
C LYS A 156 27.23 -12.58 1.62
N GLU A 157 25.96 -12.49 2.10
CA GLU A 157 24.86 -11.90 1.35
C GLU A 157 24.73 -10.39 1.64
N TRP A 158 25.39 -9.89 2.68
CA TRP A 158 25.21 -8.55 3.23
C TRP A 158 25.50 -7.44 2.22
N GLU A 159 26.71 -7.43 1.65
CA GLU A 159 27.14 -6.37 0.72
C GLU A 159 26.26 -6.33 -0.54
N ALA A 160 25.93 -7.49 -1.11
CA ALA A 160 25.05 -7.56 -2.29
C ALA A 160 23.64 -7.03 -1.99
N ALA A 161 23.11 -7.28 -0.79
CA ALA A 161 21.81 -6.76 -0.38
C ALA A 161 21.82 -5.23 -0.21
N LEU A 162 22.88 -4.67 0.36
CA LEU A 162 23.05 -3.23 0.47
C LEU A 162 23.15 -2.58 -0.91
N GLU A 163 23.99 -3.12 -1.79
CA GLU A 163 24.16 -2.61 -3.16
C GLU A 163 22.83 -2.60 -3.91
N LEU A 164 22.07 -3.70 -3.83
CA LEU A 164 20.76 -3.80 -4.47
C LEU A 164 19.78 -2.74 -3.93
N ALA A 165 19.68 -2.58 -2.62
CA ALA A 165 18.78 -1.61 -2.02
C ALA A 165 19.18 -0.17 -2.37
N PHE A 166 20.48 0.13 -2.40
CA PHE A 166 21.01 1.43 -2.77
C PHE A 166 20.87 1.79 -4.26
N ILE A 167 20.56 0.85 -5.14
CA ILE A 167 20.18 1.17 -6.53
C ILE A 167 18.89 2.02 -6.53
N TYR A 168 17.98 1.73 -5.63
CA TYR A 168 16.63 2.30 -5.62
C TYR A 168 16.45 3.47 -4.65
N SER A 169 17.32 3.62 -3.64
CA SER A 169 17.22 4.70 -2.66
C SER A 169 18.60 5.11 -2.14
N LYS A 170 18.75 6.39 -1.77
CA LYS A 170 19.93 6.87 -1.04
C LYS A 170 19.92 6.52 0.44
N GLU A 171 18.72 6.24 0.96
CA GLU A 171 18.44 5.81 2.31
C GLU A 171 17.81 4.43 2.28
N ILE A 172 18.36 3.49 3.05
CA ILE A 172 17.85 2.14 3.15
C ILE A 172 17.56 1.78 4.60
N MET A 173 16.67 0.82 4.80
CA MET A 173 16.32 0.32 6.10
C MET A 173 16.73 -1.14 6.25
N VAL A 174 17.37 -1.45 7.38
CA VAL A 174 17.71 -2.81 7.80
C VAL A 174 16.84 -3.15 9.01
N GLU A 175 16.03 -4.18 8.91
CA GLU A 175 15.11 -4.63 9.94
C GLU A 175 15.50 -5.99 10.49
N LYS A 176 15.23 -6.24 11.77
CA LYS A 176 15.19 -7.61 12.29
C LYS A 176 14.15 -8.42 11.51
N PHE A 177 14.54 -9.60 11.03
CA PHE A 177 13.59 -10.50 10.41
C PHE A 177 12.60 -11.03 11.45
N ILE A 178 11.30 -10.91 11.14
CA ILE A 178 10.23 -11.48 11.96
C ILE A 178 9.71 -12.73 11.24
N GLU A 179 9.80 -13.87 11.91
CA GLU A 179 9.20 -15.10 11.42
C GLU A 179 7.73 -15.18 11.84
N GLY A 180 6.84 -15.48 10.89
CA GLY A 180 5.41 -15.55 11.21
C GLY A 180 4.50 -15.65 9.99
N LYS A 181 3.21 -15.50 10.24
CA LYS A 181 2.17 -15.49 9.20
C LYS A 181 2.08 -14.09 8.60
N LEU A 182 2.28 -14.00 7.28
CA LEU A 182 2.07 -12.73 6.55
C LEU A 182 0.58 -12.52 6.32
N LEU A 183 0.06 -11.41 6.84
CA LEU A 183 -1.36 -11.07 6.84
C LEU A 183 -1.58 -9.70 6.22
N ALA A 184 -2.65 -9.59 5.43
CA ALA A 184 -3.12 -8.32 4.88
C ALA A 184 -4.52 -8.00 5.43
N ILE A 185 -4.70 -6.78 5.94
CA ILE A 185 -5.93 -6.32 6.58
C ILE A 185 -6.44 -5.10 5.81
N GLY A 186 -7.48 -5.29 5.00
CA GLY A 186 -8.19 -4.19 4.36
C GLY A 186 -8.93 -3.36 5.40
N MET A 187 -8.97 -2.05 5.19
CA MET A 187 -9.73 -1.13 6.02
C MET A 187 -10.90 -0.56 5.23
N ASN A 188 -12.02 -0.29 5.91
CA ASN A 188 -13.10 0.56 5.42
C ASN A 188 -13.31 1.66 6.46
N GLY A 189 -12.68 2.81 6.25
CA GLY A 189 -12.49 3.76 7.33
C GLY A 189 -11.77 3.08 8.50
N GLU A 190 -12.30 3.22 9.72
CA GLU A 190 -11.74 2.59 10.92
C GLU A 190 -12.19 1.12 11.13
N GLN A 191 -12.92 0.55 10.19
CA GLN A 191 -13.38 -0.84 10.29
C GLN A 191 -12.43 -1.79 9.56
N ALA A 192 -11.83 -2.72 10.27
CA ALA A 192 -10.99 -3.76 9.70
C ALA A 192 -11.84 -4.86 9.04
N MET A 193 -11.55 -5.14 7.78
CA MET A 193 -12.17 -6.22 6.99
C MET A 193 -11.67 -7.60 7.43
N PRO A 194 -12.23 -8.70 6.90
CA PRO A 194 -11.66 -10.04 7.06
C PRO A 194 -10.20 -10.10 6.62
N ILE A 195 -9.37 -10.75 7.43
CA ILE A 195 -7.93 -10.81 7.23
C ILE A 195 -7.60 -11.79 6.11
N VAL A 196 -6.70 -11.41 5.22
CA VAL A 196 -6.15 -12.30 4.19
C VAL A 196 -4.81 -12.86 4.66
N HIS A 197 -4.66 -14.18 4.70
CA HIS A 197 -3.38 -14.85 4.92
C HIS A 197 -2.68 -15.09 3.58
N ILE A 198 -1.45 -14.62 3.44
CA ILE A 198 -0.61 -14.69 2.25
C ILE A 198 0.46 -15.76 2.47
N ARG A 199 0.48 -16.78 1.63
CA ARG A 199 1.43 -17.90 1.70
C ARG A 199 2.19 -18.05 0.39
N PRO A 200 3.29 -17.31 0.20
CA PRO A 200 4.13 -17.45 -0.98
C PRO A 200 4.83 -18.81 -0.96
N LYS A 201 4.86 -19.50 -2.10
CA LYS A 201 5.52 -20.82 -2.21
C LYS A 201 7.03 -20.74 -2.08
N SER A 202 7.64 -19.60 -2.43
CA SER A 202 9.06 -19.31 -2.28
C SER A 202 9.49 -19.05 -0.83
N GLY A 203 8.52 -18.85 0.09
CA GLY A 203 8.78 -18.40 1.46
C GLY A 203 9.01 -16.88 1.58
N PHE A 204 9.05 -16.15 0.46
CA PHE A 204 9.16 -14.70 0.43
C PHE A 204 8.15 -14.08 -0.54
N TYR A 205 7.48 -13.01 -0.13
CA TYR A 205 6.44 -12.33 -0.92
C TYR A 205 7.07 -11.23 -1.77
N ASP A 206 7.91 -11.65 -2.73
CA ASP A 206 8.58 -10.78 -3.69
C ASP A 206 7.66 -10.37 -4.85
N TYR A 207 8.19 -9.60 -5.79
CA TYR A 207 7.45 -9.12 -6.97
C TYR A 207 6.87 -10.28 -7.79
N GLU A 208 7.65 -11.33 -8.03
CA GLU A 208 7.19 -12.50 -8.79
C GLU A 208 6.06 -13.25 -8.06
N SER A 209 6.19 -13.40 -6.74
CA SER A 209 5.16 -14.04 -5.89
C SER A 209 3.86 -13.24 -5.83
N LYS A 210 3.93 -11.90 -5.98
CA LYS A 210 2.75 -11.01 -6.00
C LYS A 210 1.96 -11.07 -7.30
N TYR A 211 2.66 -11.12 -8.44
CA TYR A 211 2.04 -10.89 -9.75
C TYR A 211 2.01 -12.10 -10.67
N THR A 212 2.68 -13.21 -10.31
CA THR A 212 2.64 -14.45 -11.09
C THR A 212 1.61 -15.42 -10.53
N THR A 213 0.64 -15.77 -11.35
CA THR A 213 -0.44 -16.71 -10.98
C THR A 213 0.11 -18.04 -10.46
N GLY A 214 -0.44 -18.49 -9.33
CA GLY A 214 -0.10 -19.78 -8.73
C GLY A 214 1.18 -19.80 -7.89
N ARG A 215 1.95 -18.70 -7.78
CA ARG A 215 3.13 -18.59 -6.90
C ARG A 215 2.77 -18.39 -5.44
N THR A 216 1.59 -17.84 -5.15
CA THR A 216 1.12 -17.56 -3.80
C THR A 216 -0.25 -18.17 -3.56
N LYS A 217 -0.47 -18.74 -2.37
CA LYS A 217 -1.80 -19.16 -1.90
C LYS A 217 -2.37 -18.10 -0.96
N TYR A 218 -3.64 -17.82 -1.11
CA TYR A 218 -4.37 -16.89 -0.26
C TYR A 218 -5.51 -17.61 0.45
N SER A 219 -5.80 -17.25 1.69
CA SER A 219 -7.03 -17.65 2.38
C SER A 219 -7.67 -16.44 3.06
N CYS A 220 -8.96 -16.26 2.85
CA CYS A 220 -9.77 -15.22 3.45
C CYS A 220 -11.12 -15.81 3.86
N PRO A 221 -11.51 -15.76 5.17
CA PRO A 221 -10.70 -15.24 6.26
C PRO A 221 -9.46 -16.10 6.55
N ALA A 222 -8.42 -15.48 7.13
CA ALA A 222 -7.24 -16.19 7.61
C ALA A 222 -7.63 -17.17 8.73
N GLU A 223 -7.00 -18.34 8.74
CA GLU A 223 -7.15 -19.34 9.80
C GLU A 223 -6.36 -18.92 11.04
N LEU A 224 -6.99 -18.10 11.89
CA LEU A 224 -6.45 -17.55 13.13
C LEU A 224 -7.40 -17.81 14.30
N GLY A 225 -6.83 -17.85 15.51
CA GLY A 225 -7.62 -17.82 16.73
C GLY A 225 -8.41 -16.51 16.87
N ILE A 226 -9.48 -16.54 17.68
CA ILE A 226 -10.32 -15.34 17.89
C ILE A 226 -9.50 -14.17 18.43
N GLU A 227 -8.65 -14.40 19.43
CA GLU A 227 -7.80 -13.38 20.03
C GLU A 227 -6.72 -12.85 19.06
N GLU A 228 -6.10 -13.74 18.26
CA GLU A 228 -5.12 -13.33 17.21
C GLU A 228 -5.81 -12.45 16.18
N THR A 229 -7.00 -12.86 15.71
CA THR A 229 -7.80 -12.08 14.77
C THR A 229 -8.11 -10.69 15.31
N GLN A 230 -8.55 -10.60 16.57
CA GLN A 230 -8.90 -9.32 17.18
C GLN A 230 -7.66 -8.43 17.34
N ARG A 231 -6.54 -8.97 17.85
CA ARG A 231 -5.29 -8.21 17.96
C ARG A 231 -4.81 -7.65 16.62
N CYS A 232 -4.86 -8.45 15.55
CA CYS A 232 -4.49 -7.99 14.20
C CYS A 232 -5.39 -6.85 13.72
N LYS A 233 -6.70 -6.95 13.95
CA LYS A 233 -7.66 -5.89 13.59
C LYS A 233 -7.44 -4.62 14.41
N ASP A 234 -7.21 -4.74 15.71
CA ASP A 234 -6.96 -3.59 16.59
C ASP A 234 -5.69 -2.85 16.19
N ILE A 235 -4.62 -3.58 15.84
CA ILE A 235 -3.37 -2.99 15.34
C ILE A 235 -3.62 -2.27 14.00
N ALA A 236 -4.39 -2.85 13.09
CA ALA A 236 -4.70 -2.19 11.82
C ALA A 236 -5.45 -0.86 12.02
N VAL A 237 -6.39 -0.81 12.97
CA VAL A 237 -7.07 0.44 13.36
C VAL A 237 -6.10 1.45 13.97
N GLN A 238 -5.17 1.00 14.84
CA GLN A 238 -4.16 1.89 15.42
C GLN A 238 -3.23 2.46 14.35
N VAL A 239 -2.79 1.66 13.38
CA VAL A 239 -1.99 2.11 12.22
C VAL A 239 -2.75 3.14 11.42
N TYR A 240 -4.01 2.84 11.06
CA TYR A 240 -4.88 3.74 10.31
C TYR A 240 -4.98 5.13 10.98
N ARG A 241 -5.22 5.16 12.30
CA ARG A 241 -5.28 6.40 13.08
C ARG A 241 -3.92 7.09 13.17
N SER A 242 -2.86 6.34 13.47
CA SER A 242 -1.50 6.88 13.66
C SER A 242 -0.95 7.56 12.41
N LEU A 243 -1.21 6.98 11.24
CA LEU A 243 -0.79 7.52 9.95
C LEU A 243 -1.86 8.39 9.28
N ARG A 244 -2.98 8.68 9.99
CA ARG A 244 -4.09 9.49 9.48
C ARG A 244 -4.68 8.94 8.18
N GLY A 245 -4.81 7.63 8.08
CA GLY A 245 -5.38 6.95 6.92
C GLY A 245 -6.79 7.46 6.60
N ASN A 246 -7.17 7.36 5.33
CA ASN A 246 -8.51 7.66 4.86
C ASN A 246 -8.92 6.70 3.75
N GLY A 247 -10.24 6.53 3.55
CA GLY A 247 -10.78 5.61 2.57
C GLY A 247 -10.52 4.15 2.93
N MET A 248 -10.00 3.37 2.00
CA MET A 248 -9.82 1.92 2.13
C MET A 248 -8.36 1.48 1.93
N PRO A 249 -7.42 1.86 2.79
CA PRO A 249 -6.04 1.37 2.74
C PRO A 249 -5.97 -0.08 3.18
N ARG A 250 -4.79 -0.69 3.00
CA ARG A 250 -4.46 -2.03 3.49
C ARG A 250 -3.27 -1.96 4.44
N VAL A 251 -3.40 -2.58 5.61
CA VAL A 251 -2.31 -2.74 6.57
C VAL A 251 -1.74 -4.14 6.44
N ASP A 252 -0.43 -4.24 6.21
CA ASP A 252 0.28 -5.51 6.09
C ASP A 252 1.07 -5.77 7.39
N VAL A 253 0.89 -6.97 7.96
CA VAL A 253 1.52 -7.36 9.23
C VAL A 253 2.11 -8.77 9.16
N ILE A 254 3.11 -9.04 10.01
CA ILE A 254 3.55 -10.40 10.32
C ILE A 254 3.09 -10.74 11.74
N LEU A 255 2.29 -11.78 11.86
CA LEU A 255 1.89 -12.34 13.15
C LEU A 255 2.91 -13.41 13.55
N ASP A 256 3.68 -13.17 14.59
CA ASP A 256 4.70 -14.11 15.09
C ASP A 256 4.08 -15.31 15.84
N SER A 257 4.92 -16.25 16.27
CA SER A 257 4.49 -17.43 17.01
C SER A 257 3.99 -17.14 18.43
N ALA A 258 4.29 -15.97 18.98
CA ALA A 258 3.78 -15.49 20.27
C ALA A 258 2.43 -14.76 20.11
N GLY A 259 1.93 -14.62 18.89
CA GLY A 259 0.69 -13.93 18.57
C GLY A 259 0.79 -12.40 18.61
N VAL A 260 2.00 -11.86 18.42
CA VAL A 260 2.24 -10.42 18.31
C VAL A 260 2.22 -10.01 16.82
N PRO A 261 1.31 -9.09 16.39
CA PRO A 261 1.27 -8.59 15.03
C PRO A 261 2.27 -7.44 14.85
N TYR A 262 3.34 -7.68 14.09
CA TYR A 262 4.33 -6.66 13.71
C TYR A 262 3.94 -6.00 12.41
N VAL A 263 3.72 -4.69 12.43
CA VAL A 263 3.34 -3.90 11.25
C VAL A 263 4.53 -3.79 10.29
N LEU A 264 4.29 -4.11 9.03
CA LEU A 264 5.22 -3.88 7.93
C LEU A 264 5.02 -2.50 7.31
N GLU A 265 3.79 -2.23 6.87
CA GLU A 265 3.43 -0.97 6.18
C GLU A 265 1.91 -0.77 6.14
N MET A 266 1.47 0.46 5.84
CA MET A 266 0.12 0.79 5.40
C MET A 266 0.17 1.20 3.93
N ASN A 267 -0.54 0.47 3.08
CA ASN A 267 -0.65 0.75 1.66
C ASN A 267 -1.89 1.61 1.42
N THR A 268 -1.71 2.87 1.02
CA THR A 268 -2.79 3.86 0.89
C THR A 268 -3.62 3.70 -0.38
N VAL A 269 -3.06 3.10 -1.42
CA VAL A 269 -3.73 2.77 -2.69
C VAL A 269 -3.51 1.28 -3.01
N PRO A 270 -4.22 0.36 -2.33
CA PRO A 270 -4.04 -1.07 -2.59
C PRO A 270 -4.46 -1.43 -4.02
N GLY A 271 -3.86 -2.47 -4.58
CA GLY A 271 -4.23 -2.98 -5.90
C GLY A 271 -5.71 -3.32 -5.99
N LEU A 272 -6.32 -2.94 -7.10
CA LEU A 272 -7.76 -3.04 -7.39
C LEU A 272 -8.02 -3.86 -8.65
N THR A 273 -7.45 -5.07 -8.72
CA THR A 273 -7.95 -6.11 -9.63
C THR A 273 -8.86 -7.06 -8.86
N PRO A 274 -9.78 -7.78 -9.49
CA PRO A 274 -10.68 -8.72 -8.80
C PRO A 274 -9.97 -9.78 -7.94
N THR A 275 -8.70 -10.06 -8.23
CA THR A 275 -7.85 -11.02 -7.51
C THR A 275 -6.92 -10.37 -6.46
N SER A 276 -6.97 -9.05 -6.31
CA SER A 276 -6.15 -8.32 -5.33
C SER A 276 -6.67 -8.53 -3.90
N LEU A 277 -5.79 -8.28 -2.92
CA LEU A 277 -6.04 -8.60 -1.50
C LEU A 277 -7.20 -7.80 -0.89
N LEU A 278 -7.32 -6.50 -1.22
CA LEU A 278 -8.42 -5.67 -0.72
C LEU A 278 -9.78 -6.12 -1.28
N PRO A 279 -9.97 -6.33 -2.61
CA PRO A 279 -11.18 -6.92 -3.17
C PRO A 279 -11.51 -8.31 -2.60
N MET A 280 -10.50 -9.15 -2.33
CA MET A 280 -10.70 -10.46 -1.69
C MET A 280 -11.29 -10.31 -0.28
N ALA A 281 -10.76 -9.40 0.54
CA ALA A 281 -11.27 -9.11 1.87
C ALA A 281 -12.69 -8.52 1.83
N ALA A 282 -12.94 -7.59 0.89
CA ALA A 282 -14.25 -6.97 0.67
C ALA A 282 -15.31 -8.00 0.29
N LYS A 283 -15.01 -8.89 -0.65
CA LYS A 283 -15.90 -9.97 -1.07
C LYS A 283 -16.26 -10.88 0.10
N GLN A 284 -15.31 -11.20 0.97
CA GLN A 284 -15.56 -11.98 2.17
C GLN A 284 -16.47 -11.24 3.20
N SER A 285 -16.52 -9.90 3.12
CA SER A 285 -17.47 -9.06 3.87
C SER A 285 -18.85 -8.92 3.21
N GLY A 286 -19.07 -9.56 2.06
CA GLY A 286 -20.30 -9.43 1.27
C GLY A 286 -20.31 -8.22 0.31
N LEU A 287 -19.17 -7.56 0.09
CA LEU A 287 -19.04 -6.41 -0.80
C LEU A 287 -18.37 -6.87 -2.11
N GLU A 288 -19.16 -7.06 -3.16
CA GLU A 288 -18.66 -7.44 -4.48
C GLU A 288 -17.81 -6.31 -5.11
N PHE A 289 -16.98 -6.65 -6.10
CA PHE A 289 -15.97 -5.73 -6.67
C PHE A 289 -16.55 -4.38 -7.14
N ASP A 290 -17.68 -4.42 -7.86
CA ASP A 290 -18.29 -3.20 -8.37
C ASP A 290 -18.83 -2.30 -7.25
N ASP A 291 -19.37 -2.91 -6.19
CA ASP A 291 -19.83 -2.19 -5.01
C ASP A 291 -18.65 -1.64 -4.19
N LEU A 292 -17.55 -2.37 -4.10
CA LEU A 292 -16.32 -1.89 -3.49
C LEU A 292 -15.79 -0.63 -4.20
N VAL A 293 -15.76 -0.63 -5.55
CA VAL A 293 -15.34 0.54 -6.33
C VAL A 293 -16.23 1.76 -6.02
N VAL A 294 -17.54 1.55 -5.93
CA VAL A 294 -18.49 2.62 -5.58
C VAL A 294 -18.28 3.10 -4.13
N GLU A 295 -18.04 2.21 -3.17
CA GLU A 295 -17.78 2.59 -1.79
C GLU A 295 -16.45 3.36 -1.64
N ILE A 296 -15.40 2.96 -2.36
CA ILE A 296 -14.15 3.72 -2.43
C ILE A 296 -14.43 5.11 -3.02
N LEU A 297 -15.21 5.20 -4.10
CA LEU A 297 -15.54 6.47 -4.74
C LEU A 297 -16.34 7.41 -3.81
N LYS A 298 -17.25 6.87 -3.00
CA LYS A 298 -18.02 7.65 -2.02
C LYS A 298 -17.14 8.27 -0.92
N SER A 299 -15.95 7.70 -0.65
CA SER A 299 -15.00 8.23 0.31
C SER A 299 -14.22 9.45 -0.21
N ALA A 300 -14.37 9.79 -1.50
CA ALA A 300 -13.64 10.89 -2.12
C ALA A 300 -13.95 12.23 -1.44
N ASN A 301 -12.91 12.93 -1.06
CA ASN A 301 -13.00 14.26 -0.42
C ASN A 301 -11.69 15.03 -0.61
N LEU A 302 -11.67 16.28 -0.18
CA LEU A 302 -10.46 17.10 -0.01
C LEU A 302 -9.98 16.99 1.43
N ASP A 303 -8.68 16.85 1.65
CA ASP A 303 -8.10 16.65 2.98
C ASP A 303 -8.18 17.93 3.84
N TYR A 304 -8.06 19.11 3.22
CA TYR A 304 -8.08 20.40 3.89
C TYR A 304 -9.48 21.01 4.09
N GLU A 305 -10.53 20.40 3.56
CA GLU A 305 -11.93 20.84 3.73
C GLU A 305 -12.70 20.03 4.79
N ARG A 306 -12.02 19.21 5.59
CA ARG A 306 -12.61 18.36 6.64
C ARG A 306 -12.79 19.06 7.96
#